data_ab6bbe1f8a46725809146f1e0c4bccdc
#
_entry.id   ab6bbe1f8a46725809146f1e0c4bccdc
#
_cell.length_a   1.000
_cell.length_b   1.000
_cell.length_c   1.000
_cell.angle_alpha   90.00
_cell.angle_beta   90.00
_cell.angle_gamma   90.00
#
_symmetry.space_group_name_H-M   'P 1'
#
loop_
_entity.id
_entity.type
_entity.pdbx_description
1 polymer ?
#
loop_
_entity_poly.entity_id
_entity_poly.type
_entity_poly.pdbx_seq_one_letter_code
_entity_poly.pdbx_strand_id
1 'polypeptide(L)'
;DSTSDQHEWFLEAKKAAKSEYSNRYIFTKSVWDAPPQYRMMCGLCERDGNYMVNYFSSQPALNYGFHEITHPEWQLPCDHPDCLATAEAMKDVMRFWLDKGADGFRVDMADSLVKNDDDKIATAKIWRGVRDMLDTEYPNAAMVAEWCNPERAINNAGFHMDFYLDHYGNGYSRLFRYGEFGDQAVFNPNGKGDIKAFADEYLPNYEKTKDNGYISFMTNNHD
;
A
#
# COMPACT_ATOMS: atom_id res chain seq x y z
N ASP A 1 5.31 3.08 -2.71
CA ASP A 1 5.11 4.19 -1.76
C ASP A 1 6.41 4.76 -1.17
N SER A 2 7.57 4.33 -1.64
CA SER A 2 8.89 4.86 -1.27
C SER A 2 9.87 4.79 -2.43
N THR A 3 10.98 5.54 -2.32
CA THR A 3 12.15 5.41 -3.18
C THR A 3 13.37 5.03 -2.34
N SER A 4 14.51 4.77 -2.99
CA SER A 4 15.78 4.71 -2.30
C SER A 4 16.16 6.09 -1.73
N ASP A 5 16.88 6.12 -0.60
CA ASP A 5 17.48 7.33 -0.04
C ASP A 5 18.61 7.91 -0.92
N GLN A 6 19.02 7.16 -1.96
CA GLN A 6 19.98 7.59 -3.00
C GLN A 6 19.28 8.04 -4.29
N HIS A 7 17.94 8.00 -4.36
CA HIS A 7 17.21 8.46 -5.53
C HIS A 7 17.34 9.98 -5.70
N GLU A 8 17.50 10.44 -6.93
CA GLU A 8 17.70 11.86 -7.24
C GLU A 8 16.64 12.78 -6.65
N TRP A 9 15.36 12.38 -6.66
CA TRP A 9 14.28 13.15 -6.06
C TRP A 9 14.48 13.35 -4.56
N PHE A 10 14.94 12.30 -3.84
CA PHE A 10 15.17 12.42 -2.42
C PHE A 10 16.42 13.24 -2.12
N LEU A 11 17.48 13.07 -2.90
CA LEU A 11 18.71 13.86 -2.77
C LEU A 11 18.43 15.37 -2.97
N GLU A 12 17.51 15.73 -3.87
CA GLU A 12 17.05 17.10 -4.05
C GLU A 12 16.10 17.54 -2.92
N ALA A 13 15.15 16.68 -2.51
CA ALA A 13 14.16 17.01 -1.48
C ALA A 13 14.78 17.30 -0.10
N LYS A 14 15.90 16.65 0.24
CA LYS A 14 16.58 16.85 1.54
C LYS A 14 17.47 18.08 1.61
N LYS A 15 17.67 18.83 0.51
CA LYS A 15 18.43 20.07 0.50
C LYS A 15 17.70 21.20 1.23
N ALA A 16 18.46 22.19 1.72
CA ALA A 16 17.88 23.40 2.32
C ALA A 16 17.13 24.26 1.28
N ALA A 17 17.62 24.28 0.04
CA ALA A 17 16.95 24.97 -1.06
C ALA A 17 15.69 24.22 -1.49
N LYS A 18 14.59 24.95 -1.69
CA LYS A 18 13.36 24.37 -2.21
C LYS A 18 13.48 23.99 -3.68
N SER A 19 12.93 22.84 -4.04
CA SER A 19 12.81 22.33 -5.40
C SER A 19 11.40 21.76 -5.61
N GLU A 20 11.09 21.35 -6.83
CA GLU A 20 9.85 20.62 -7.15
C GLU A 20 9.69 19.30 -6.38
N TYR A 21 10.81 18.76 -5.89
CA TYR A 21 10.83 17.51 -5.10
C TYR A 21 10.66 17.71 -3.60
N SER A 22 10.70 18.97 -3.11
CA SER A 22 10.70 19.25 -1.66
C SER A 22 9.51 18.67 -0.91
N ASN A 23 8.35 18.59 -1.55
CA ASN A 23 7.12 18.01 -0.99
C ASN A 23 6.78 16.65 -1.58
N ARG A 24 7.65 16.08 -2.44
CA ARG A 24 7.53 14.71 -2.96
C ARG A 24 7.66 13.66 -1.86
N TYR A 25 8.27 14.04 -0.75
CA TYR A 25 8.45 13.24 0.45
C TYR A 25 7.84 13.94 1.65
N ILE A 26 7.59 13.18 2.70
CA ILE A 26 6.97 13.70 3.94
C ILE A 26 8.08 14.15 4.87
N PHE A 27 8.14 15.45 5.17
CA PHE A 27 9.05 16.05 6.12
C PHE A 27 8.29 16.80 7.21
N THR A 28 8.73 16.66 8.46
CA THR A 28 8.27 17.56 9.53
C THR A 28 8.90 18.95 9.39
N LYS A 29 8.41 19.91 10.16
CA LYS A 29 8.89 21.30 10.08
C LYS A 29 10.22 21.50 10.81
N SER A 30 10.50 20.68 11.82
CA SER A 30 11.69 20.78 12.65
C SER A 30 12.22 19.39 13.02
N VAL A 31 13.53 19.28 13.25
CA VAL A 31 14.17 18.04 13.76
C VAL A 31 13.68 17.66 15.16
N TRP A 32 13.09 18.59 15.90
CA TRP A 32 12.47 18.32 17.21
C TRP A 32 11.03 17.80 17.11
N ASP A 33 10.46 17.81 15.91
CA ASP A 33 9.11 17.32 15.63
C ASP A 33 9.20 15.89 15.07
N ALA A 34 9.09 14.91 15.95
CA ALA A 34 9.13 13.49 15.61
C ALA A 34 7.96 12.76 16.29
N PRO A 35 6.71 12.92 15.80
CA PRO A 35 5.54 12.31 16.40
C PRO A 35 5.68 10.77 16.46
N PRO A 36 5.43 10.14 17.62
CA PRO A 36 5.76 8.72 17.86
C PRO A 36 4.92 7.74 17.03
N GLN A 37 3.80 8.17 16.46
CA GLN A 37 2.96 7.36 15.60
C GLN A 37 3.54 7.15 14.19
N TYR A 38 4.56 7.94 13.81
CA TYR A 38 5.22 7.83 12.52
C TYR A 38 6.68 7.40 12.69
N ARG A 39 7.18 6.67 11.69
CA ARG A 39 8.61 6.32 11.64
C ARG A 39 9.37 7.49 11.03
N MET A 40 10.09 8.23 11.85
CA MET A 40 10.84 9.42 11.43
C MET A 40 12.35 9.18 11.53
N MET A 41 13.08 9.69 10.52
CA MET A 41 14.53 9.75 10.50
C MET A 41 15.02 11.16 10.75
N CYS A 42 15.85 11.34 11.77
CA CYS A 42 16.30 12.64 12.29
C CYS A 42 17.72 12.98 11.84
N GLY A 43 17.98 14.27 11.59
CA GLY A 43 19.33 14.81 11.46
C GLY A 43 20.11 14.42 10.21
N LEU A 44 19.42 13.89 9.18
CA LEU A 44 20.05 13.40 7.95
C LEU A 44 19.83 14.30 6.73
N CYS A 45 19.31 15.52 6.93
CA CYS A 45 18.96 16.45 5.86
C CYS A 45 19.66 17.81 6.09
N GLU A 46 19.91 18.55 5.00
CA GLU A 46 20.33 19.94 5.08
C GLU A 46 19.18 20.87 5.49
N ARG A 47 17.95 20.53 5.07
CA ARG A 47 16.75 21.24 5.52
C ARG A 47 16.42 20.86 6.95
N ASP A 48 15.81 21.78 7.71
CA ASP A 48 15.23 21.46 9.01
C ASP A 48 14.06 20.48 8.82
N GLY A 49 13.90 19.55 9.77
CA GLY A 49 12.86 18.55 9.75
C GLY A 49 13.39 17.12 9.71
N ASN A 50 12.48 16.21 10.04
CA ASN A 50 12.67 14.76 9.93
C ASN A 50 11.92 14.26 8.72
N TYR A 51 12.43 13.24 8.05
CA TYR A 51 11.66 12.60 6.98
C TYR A 51 11.04 11.30 7.43
N MET A 52 9.84 11.02 6.91
CA MET A 52 9.13 9.78 7.17
C MET A 52 9.72 8.64 6.33
N VAL A 53 9.79 7.45 6.93
CA VAL A 53 10.15 6.21 6.24
C VAL A 53 9.01 5.21 6.33
N ASN A 54 8.91 4.32 5.34
CA ASN A 54 7.91 3.27 5.37
C ASN A 54 8.38 2.07 6.20
N TYR A 55 9.42 1.39 5.77
CA TYR A 55 9.93 0.21 6.48
C TYR A 55 11.39 0.36 6.89
N PHE A 56 12.31 0.41 5.94
CA PHE A 56 13.74 0.61 6.22
C PHE A 56 14.11 2.10 6.26
N SER A 57 15.18 2.42 6.99
CA SER A 57 15.74 3.79 7.04
C SER A 57 16.13 4.35 5.67
N SER A 58 16.45 3.46 4.72
CA SER A 58 16.79 3.79 3.34
C SER A 58 15.60 3.94 2.41
N GLN A 59 14.37 3.89 2.94
CA GLN A 59 13.12 3.97 2.17
C GLN A 59 12.30 5.20 2.57
N PRO A 60 12.71 6.42 2.19
CA PRO A 60 11.92 7.62 2.43
C PRO A 60 10.53 7.50 1.77
N ALA A 61 9.51 7.82 2.55
CA ALA A 61 8.12 7.72 2.13
C ALA A 61 7.76 8.82 1.13
N LEU A 62 7.21 8.43 -0.02
CA LEU A 62 6.60 9.35 -0.97
C LEU A 62 5.33 9.96 -0.37
N ASN A 63 5.08 11.22 -0.69
CA ASN A 63 3.98 11.99 -0.12
C ASN A 63 2.74 11.92 -1.02
N TYR A 64 1.83 11.02 -0.69
CA TYR A 64 0.48 10.96 -1.28
C TYR A 64 -0.54 11.75 -0.45
N GLY A 65 -0.08 12.45 0.59
CA GLY A 65 -0.90 13.26 1.47
C GLY A 65 -1.44 12.51 2.68
N PHE A 66 -2.22 13.27 3.43
CA PHE A 66 -2.92 12.81 4.63
C PHE A 66 -4.43 12.97 4.42
N HIS A 67 -5.20 11.96 4.82
CA HIS A 67 -6.66 12.05 4.78
C HIS A 67 -7.15 12.96 5.92
N GLU A 68 -6.71 12.68 7.14
CA GLU A 68 -6.95 13.55 8.27
C GLU A 68 -5.69 14.35 8.60
N ILE A 69 -5.83 15.68 8.68
CA ILE A 69 -4.75 16.61 9.02
C ILE A 69 -4.72 16.81 10.52
N THR A 70 -3.68 16.29 11.17
CA THR A 70 -3.44 16.48 12.62
C THR A 70 -2.28 17.42 12.91
N HIS A 71 -1.41 17.66 11.91
CA HIS A 71 -0.25 18.54 11.98
C HIS A 71 -0.22 19.47 10.75
N PRO A 72 -1.06 20.52 10.72
CA PRO A 72 -1.22 21.39 9.54
C PRO A 72 0.05 22.16 9.16
N GLU A 73 1.04 22.21 10.04
CA GLU A 73 2.32 22.87 9.80
C GLU A 73 3.23 22.12 8.84
N TRP A 74 3.00 20.80 8.59
CA TRP A 74 3.80 19.99 7.67
C TRP A 74 3.02 18.90 6.92
N GLN A 75 1.82 18.53 7.36
CA GLN A 75 0.98 17.58 6.64
C GLN A 75 0.27 18.26 5.48
N LEU A 76 0.30 17.64 4.32
CA LEU A 76 -0.44 18.09 3.13
C LEU A 76 -1.67 17.21 2.93
N PRO A 77 -2.83 17.79 2.60
CA PRO A 77 -4.00 16.98 2.25
C PRO A 77 -3.80 16.23 0.93
N CYS A 78 -4.53 15.13 0.73
CA CYS A 78 -4.36 14.25 -0.45
C CYS A 78 -4.65 14.96 -1.79
N ASP A 79 -5.42 16.04 -1.78
CA ASP A 79 -5.74 16.86 -2.96
C ASP A 79 -4.75 18.01 -3.19
N HIS A 80 -3.71 18.12 -2.35
CA HIS A 80 -2.66 19.11 -2.57
C HIS A 80 -1.94 18.84 -3.91
N PRO A 81 -1.64 19.88 -4.72
CA PRO A 81 -1.01 19.70 -6.03
C PRO A 81 0.25 18.84 -6.02
N ASP A 82 1.11 18.96 -4.99
CA ASP A 82 2.34 18.18 -4.88
C ASP A 82 2.07 16.69 -4.60
N CYS A 83 1.00 16.37 -3.85
CA CYS A 83 0.57 14.99 -3.60
C CYS A 83 -0.02 14.36 -4.86
N LEU A 84 -0.83 15.12 -5.61
CA LEU A 84 -1.35 14.70 -6.91
C LEU A 84 -0.23 14.49 -7.92
N ALA A 85 0.78 15.37 -7.95
CA ALA A 85 1.96 15.20 -8.79
C ALA A 85 2.77 13.96 -8.43
N THR A 86 2.82 13.58 -7.14
CA THR A 86 3.44 12.32 -6.71
C THR A 86 2.67 11.12 -7.25
N ALA A 87 1.34 11.13 -7.16
CA ALA A 87 0.51 10.05 -7.69
C ALA A 87 0.65 9.92 -9.22
N GLU A 88 0.70 11.04 -9.94
CA GLU A 88 0.86 11.01 -11.40
C GLU A 88 2.26 10.51 -11.79
N ALA A 89 3.32 10.93 -11.11
CA ALA A 89 4.66 10.41 -11.37
C ALA A 89 4.76 8.89 -11.17
N MET A 90 3.99 8.30 -10.23
CA MET A 90 3.94 6.85 -10.08
C MET A 90 3.18 6.17 -11.21
N LYS A 91 2.15 6.79 -11.77
CA LYS A 91 1.53 6.29 -13.01
C LYS A 91 2.52 6.29 -14.18
N ASP A 92 3.36 7.32 -14.29
CA ASP A 92 4.42 7.36 -15.32
C ASP A 92 5.46 6.24 -15.13
N VAL A 93 5.81 5.90 -13.89
CA VAL A 93 6.65 4.73 -13.60
C VAL A 93 5.97 3.43 -14.06
N MET A 94 4.65 3.30 -13.85
CA MET A 94 3.91 2.13 -14.30
C MET A 94 3.85 2.08 -15.84
N ARG A 95 3.56 3.20 -16.52
CA ARG A 95 3.60 3.31 -17.99
C ARG A 95 4.95 2.86 -18.54
N PHE A 96 6.04 3.36 -17.95
CA PHE A 96 7.40 2.98 -18.36
C PHE A 96 7.64 1.45 -18.37
N TRP A 97 7.16 0.73 -17.35
CA TRP A 97 7.34 -0.72 -17.30
C TRP A 97 6.38 -1.47 -18.22
N LEU A 98 5.14 -1.00 -18.35
CA LEU A 98 4.16 -1.57 -19.28
C LEU A 98 4.60 -1.40 -20.73
N ASP A 99 5.16 -0.24 -21.10
CA ASP A 99 5.74 0.00 -22.43
C ASP A 99 6.95 -0.90 -22.72
N LYS A 100 7.62 -1.40 -21.68
CA LYS A 100 8.69 -2.39 -21.81
C LYS A 100 8.21 -3.84 -21.83
N GLY A 101 6.90 -4.06 -21.77
CA GLY A 101 6.29 -5.37 -21.89
C GLY A 101 5.97 -6.07 -20.57
N ALA A 102 5.88 -5.34 -19.46
CA ALA A 102 5.30 -5.90 -18.24
C ALA A 102 3.79 -6.14 -18.43
N ASP A 103 3.28 -7.27 -17.92
CA ASP A 103 1.86 -7.63 -18.00
C ASP A 103 1.03 -7.08 -16.82
N GLY A 104 1.67 -6.36 -15.90
CA GLY A 104 1.00 -5.78 -14.73
C GLY A 104 1.91 -5.69 -13.50
N PHE A 105 1.28 -5.51 -12.33
CA PHE A 105 2.00 -5.24 -11.08
C PHE A 105 1.43 -6.01 -9.91
N ARG A 106 2.32 -6.59 -9.11
CA ARG A 106 2.05 -6.85 -7.71
C ARG A 106 2.38 -5.60 -6.93
N VAL A 107 1.45 -5.12 -6.15
CA VAL A 107 1.57 -3.88 -5.39
C VAL A 107 1.77 -4.22 -3.92
N ASP A 108 2.96 -3.92 -3.46
CA ASP A 108 3.39 -4.09 -2.06
C ASP A 108 2.65 -3.12 -1.15
N MET A 109 2.14 -3.60 -0.02
CA MET A 109 1.43 -2.80 1.00
C MET A 109 0.47 -1.77 0.38
N ALA A 110 -0.41 -2.24 -0.50
CA ALA A 110 -1.27 -1.38 -1.32
C ALA A 110 -2.20 -0.45 -0.51
N ASP A 111 -2.46 -0.77 0.75
CA ASP A 111 -3.32 -0.01 1.65
C ASP A 111 -2.62 1.20 2.32
N SER A 112 -1.31 1.40 2.11
CA SER A 112 -0.48 2.28 2.93
C SER A 112 -0.14 3.65 2.32
N LEU A 113 -0.67 3.97 1.11
CA LEU A 113 -0.26 5.18 0.38
C LEU A 113 -0.56 6.47 1.14
N VAL A 114 -1.84 6.74 1.41
CA VAL A 114 -2.28 7.94 2.12
C VAL A 114 -2.17 7.69 3.62
N LYS A 115 -1.66 8.67 4.34
CA LYS A 115 -1.52 8.60 5.80
C LYS A 115 -2.77 9.10 6.51
N ASN A 116 -3.00 8.64 7.76
CA ASN A 116 -4.21 8.96 8.53
C ASN A 116 -5.52 8.66 7.75
N ASP A 117 -5.56 7.55 7.02
CA ASP A 117 -6.67 7.10 6.18
C ASP A 117 -7.14 5.72 6.66
N ASP A 118 -7.77 5.66 7.82
CA ASP A 118 -8.15 4.39 8.48
C ASP A 118 -9.14 3.59 7.65
N ASP A 119 -10.10 4.26 7.02
CA ASP A 119 -11.08 3.64 6.14
C ASP A 119 -10.58 3.38 4.71
N LYS A 120 -9.35 3.83 4.41
CA LYS A 120 -8.67 3.67 3.11
C LYS A 120 -9.42 4.30 1.93
N ILE A 121 -10.21 5.32 2.18
CA ILE A 121 -11.03 6.01 1.17
C ILE A 121 -10.13 6.78 0.20
N ALA A 122 -9.19 7.55 0.72
CA ALA A 122 -8.29 8.35 -0.10
C ALA A 122 -7.27 7.48 -0.84
N THR A 123 -6.75 6.44 -0.18
CA THR A 123 -5.89 5.42 -0.81
C THR A 123 -6.61 4.71 -1.95
N ALA A 124 -7.85 4.26 -1.73
CA ALA A 124 -8.66 3.62 -2.76
C ALA A 124 -8.91 4.54 -3.95
N LYS A 125 -9.12 5.85 -3.73
CA LYS A 125 -9.31 6.84 -4.80
C LYS A 125 -8.06 6.97 -5.69
N ILE A 126 -6.85 6.94 -5.11
CA ILE A 126 -5.61 6.96 -5.89
C ILE A 126 -5.51 5.72 -6.78
N TRP A 127 -5.75 4.53 -6.22
CA TRP A 127 -5.71 3.28 -6.98
C TRP A 127 -6.80 3.22 -8.05
N ARG A 128 -7.99 3.75 -7.79
CA ARG A 128 -9.03 3.86 -8.81
C ARG A 128 -8.55 4.68 -10.02
N GLY A 129 -7.87 5.79 -9.77
CA GLY A 129 -7.25 6.58 -10.85
C GLY A 129 -6.13 5.85 -11.60
N VAL A 130 -5.40 4.93 -10.94
CA VAL A 130 -4.47 4.02 -11.62
C VAL A 130 -5.24 3.00 -12.45
N ARG A 131 -6.31 2.39 -11.92
CA ARG A 131 -7.15 1.46 -12.66
C ARG A 131 -7.74 2.09 -13.92
N ASP A 132 -8.25 3.31 -13.83
CA ASP A 132 -8.80 4.04 -14.99
C ASP A 132 -7.73 4.27 -16.07
N MET A 133 -6.49 4.56 -15.67
CA MET A 133 -5.35 4.64 -16.61
C MET A 133 -5.09 3.28 -17.27
N LEU A 134 -5.05 2.19 -16.52
CA LEU A 134 -4.83 0.85 -17.07
C LEU A 134 -5.95 0.45 -18.04
N ASP A 135 -7.21 0.62 -17.66
CA ASP A 135 -8.34 0.26 -18.50
C ASP A 135 -8.35 1.03 -19.84
N THR A 136 -7.81 2.25 -19.84
CA THR A 136 -7.76 3.13 -21.01
C THR A 136 -6.53 2.88 -21.89
N GLU A 137 -5.35 2.81 -21.27
CA GLU A 137 -4.06 2.82 -21.96
C GLU A 137 -3.49 1.40 -22.12
N TYR A 138 -3.76 0.50 -21.16
CA TYR A 138 -3.18 -0.86 -21.08
C TYR A 138 -4.23 -1.90 -20.67
N PRO A 139 -5.29 -2.12 -21.47
CA PRO A 139 -6.46 -2.90 -21.06
C PRO A 139 -6.17 -4.39 -20.80
N ASN A 140 -4.99 -4.88 -21.17
CA ASN A 140 -4.55 -6.24 -20.88
C ASN A 140 -3.67 -6.36 -19.61
N ALA A 141 -3.34 -5.22 -18.98
CA ALA A 141 -2.53 -5.23 -17.78
C ALA A 141 -3.37 -5.55 -16.55
N ALA A 142 -2.77 -6.24 -15.57
CA ALA A 142 -3.43 -6.61 -14.33
C ALA A 142 -2.72 -6.03 -13.10
N MET A 143 -3.48 -5.74 -12.05
CA MET A 143 -2.94 -5.39 -10.73
C MET A 143 -3.39 -6.39 -9.68
N VAL A 144 -2.46 -6.86 -8.88
CA VAL A 144 -2.72 -7.64 -7.68
C VAL A 144 -2.27 -6.86 -6.44
N ALA A 145 -3.17 -6.69 -5.49
CA ALA A 145 -2.87 -5.99 -4.25
C ALA A 145 -2.29 -6.95 -3.21
N GLU A 146 -1.37 -6.44 -2.41
CA GLU A 146 -1.07 -6.97 -1.10
C GLU A 146 -1.81 -6.10 -0.07
N TRP A 147 -3.08 -6.43 0.16
CA TRP A 147 -3.96 -5.67 1.05
C TRP A 147 -4.64 -6.56 2.09
N CYS A 148 -4.96 -7.79 1.69
CA CYS A 148 -5.70 -8.76 2.51
C CYS A 148 -7.10 -8.27 2.95
N ASN A 149 -7.71 -7.44 2.13
CA ASN A 149 -9.08 -7.00 2.26
C ASN A 149 -9.72 -6.90 0.87
N PRO A 150 -10.26 -8.02 0.35
CA PRO A 150 -10.76 -8.07 -1.03
C PRO A 150 -11.84 -7.02 -1.33
N GLU A 151 -12.72 -6.73 -0.38
CA GLU A 151 -13.76 -5.72 -0.57
C GLU A 151 -13.15 -4.33 -0.82
N ARG A 152 -12.16 -3.91 0.00
CA ARG A 152 -11.48 -2.62 -0.16
C ARG A 152 -10.59 -2.61 -1.41
N ALA A 153 -9.80 -3.65 -1.62
CA ALA A 153 -8.87 -3.72 -2.74
C ALA A 153 -9.60 -3.80 -4.10
N ILE A 154 -10.55 -4.72 -4.24
CA ILE A 154 -11.22 -5.00 -5.52
C ILE A 154 -12.35 -4.00 -5.76
N ASN A 155 -13.33 -3.91 -4.84
CA ASN A 155 -14.52 -3.11 -5.08
C ASN A 155 -14.25 -1.60 -4.96
N ASN A 156 -13.43 -1.18 -3.98
CA ASN A 156 -13.20 0.24 -3.73
C ASN A 156 -12.01 0.77 -4.53
N ALA A 157 -10.87 0.09 -4.47
CA ALA A 157 -9.63 0.55 -5.11
C ALA A 157 -9.47 0.13 -6.57
N GLY A 158 -10.20 -0.90 -7.04
CA GLY A 158 -10.20 -1.32 -8.43
C GLY A 158 -9.10 -2.29 -8.82
N PHE A 159 -8.48 -2.96 -7.87
CA PHE A 159 -7.55 -4.06 -8.17
C PHE A 159 -8.27 -5.22 -8.85
N HIS A 160 -7.58 -5.91 -9.75
CA HIS A 160 -8.10 -7.12 -10.38
C HIS A 160 -8.08 -8.31 -9.42
N MET A 161 -7.11 -8.31 -8.50
CA MET A 161 -6.92 -9.37 -7.51
C MET A 161 -6.42 -8.78 -6.21
N ASP A 162 -6.72 -9.48 -5.11
CA ASP A 162 -6.10 -9.22 -3.81
C ASP A 162 -5.50 -10.52 -3.26
N PHE A 163 -4.32 -10.44 -2.66
CA PHE A 163 -3.73 -11.56 -1.97
C PHE A 163 -4.49 -11.86 -0.69
N TYR A 164 -4.84 -13.12 -0.52
CA TYR A 164 -5.44 -13.63 0.68
C TYR A 164 -4.37 -14.23 1.55
N LEU A 165 -3.81 -13.39 2.41
CA LEU A 165 -2.74 -13.78 3.33
C LEU A 165 -3.28 -14.50 4.54
N ASP A 166 -2.39 -15.16 5.28
CA ASP A 166 -2.70 -15.91 6.49
C ASP A 166 -2.96 -14.95 7.68
N HIS A 167 -4.07 -14.23 7.61
CA HIS A 167 -4.54 -13.34 8.68
C HIS A 167 -5.83 -13.86 9.29
N TYR A 168 -6.00 -13.65 10.61
CA TYR A 168 -7.25 -13.96 11.29
C TYR A 168 -8.41 -13.14 10.70
N GLY A 169 -9.59 -13.76 10.64
CA GLY A 169 -10.81 -13.10 10.19
C GLY A 169 -11.07 -13.19 8.69
N ASN A 170 -10.17 -13.78 7.90
CA ASN A 170 -10.40 -14.02 6.48
C ASN A 170 -10.58 -15.51 6.12
N GLY A 171 -10.37 -16.41 7.04
CA GLY A 171 -10.53 -17.85 6.86
C GLY A 171 -9.29 -18.59 6.38
N TYR A 172 -8.30 -17.92 5.79
CA TYR A 172 -7.16 -18.58 5.16
C TYR A 172 -6.25 -19.29 6.17
N SER A 173 -6.05 -18.71 7.36
CA SER A 173 -5.28 -19.32 8.44
C SER A 173 -5.82 -20.69 8.85
N ARG A 174 -7.15 -20.90 8.75
CA ARG A 174 -7.80 -22.17 9.08
C ARG A 174 -7.38 -23.32 8.18
N LEU A 175 -6.89 -23.02 6.97
CA LEU A 175 -6.40 -24.07 6.06
C LEU A 175 -5.03 -24.62 6.51
N PHE A 176 -4.12 -23.78 6.99
CA PHE A 176 -2.70 -24.14 7.12
C PHE A 176 -2.14 -24.02 8.55
N ARG A 177 -2.50 -22.99 9.31
CA ARG A 177 -1.78 -22.63 10.55
C ARG A 177 -2.70 -22.30 11.75
N TYR A 178 -3.94 -22.69 11.72
CA TYR A 178 -4.87 -22.37 12.79
C TYR A 178 -4.69 -23.27 14.02
N GLY A 179 -4.73 -22.67 15.22
CA GLY A 179 -4.51 -23.35 16.50
C GLY A 179 -3.03 -23.43 16.89
N GLU A 180 -2.77 -24.04 18.03
CA GLU A 180 -1.41 -24.25 18.52
C GLU A 180 -0.69 -25.26 17.63
N PHE A 181 0.44 -24.84 17.05
CA PHE A 181 1.21 -25.65 16.08
C PHE A 181 0.36 -26.16 14.88
N GLY A 182 -0.71 -25.46 14.53
CA GLY A 182 -1.59 -25.85 13.42
C GLY A 182 -2.49 -27.05 13.70
N ASP A 183 -2.71 -27.40 14.94
CA ASP A 183 -3.53 -28.57 15.34
C ASP A 183 -5.00 -28.45 14.93
N GLN A 184 -5.47 -27.23 14.64
CA GLN A 184 -6.82 -26.94 14.15
C GLN A 184 -6.84 -26.52 12.67
N ALA A 185 -5.75 -26.72 11.94
CA ALA A 185 -5.70 -26.47 10.51
C ALA A 185 -6.29 -27.63 9.70
N VAL A 186 -7.01 -27.29 8.61
CA VAL A 186 -7.69 -28.28 7.75
C VAL A 186 -6.69 -29.23 7.09
N PHE A 187 -5.54 -28.69 6.62
CA PHE A 187 -4.51 -29.47 5.90
C PHE A 187 -3.47 -30.11 6.83
N ASN A 188 -3.60 -30.01 8.12
CA ASN A 188 -2.78 -30.78 9.06
C ASN A 188 -3.31 -32.23 9.13
N PRO A 189 -2.52 -33.25 8.74
CA PRO A 189 -2.99 -34.65 8.73
C PRO A 189 -3.36 -35.19 10.11
N ASN A 190 -2.85 -34.59 11.17
CA ASN A 190 -3.19 -34.90 12.56
C ASN A 190 -4.09 -33.84 13.21
N GLY A 191 -4.51 -32.87 12.42
CA GLY A 191 -5.30 -31.73 12.89
C GLY A 191 -6.79 -32.08 13.07
N LYS A 192 -7.48 -31.18 13.73
CA LYS A 192 -8.94 -31.23 13.93
C LYS A 192 -9.62 -30.11 13.16
N GLY A 193 -9.04 -29.75 11.97
CA GLY A 193 -9.52 -28.62 11.19
C GLY A 193 -10.95 -28.80 10.71
N ASP A 194 -11.71 -27.71 10.76
CA ASP A 194 -13.09 -27.62 10.29
C ASP A 194 -13.15 -26.81 8.99
N ILE A 195 -13.37 -27.50 7.88
CA ILE A 195 -13.52 -26.87 6.55
C ILE A 195 -14.75 -25.93 6.51
N LYS A 196 -15.77 -26.20 7.30
CA LYS A 196 -16.94 -25.34 7.39
C LYS A 196 -16.56 -24.00 8.01
N ALA A 197 -15.74 -23.99 9.05
CA ALA A 197 -15.25 -22.75 9.67
C ALA A 197 -14.44 -21.90 8.68
N PHE A 198 -13.64 -22.51 7.81
CA PHE A 198 -13.00 -21.80 6.69
C PHE A 198 -14.04 -21.18 5.75
N ALA A 199 -15.02 -21.98 5.30
CA ALA A 199 -16.03 -21.53 4.37
C ALA A 199 -16.89 -20.38 4.94
N ASP A 200 -17.26 -20.45 6.21
CA ASP A 200 -18.07 -19.42 6.89
C ASP A 200 -17.34 -18.06 6.96
N GLU A 201 -16.02 -18.04 7.01
CA GLU A 201 -15.20 -16.81 6.99
C GLU A 201 -14.89 -16.34 5.55
N TYR A 202 -14.63 -17.26 4.63
CA TYR A 202 -14.22 -16.97 3.26
C TYR A 202 -15.41 -16.58 2.35
N LEU A 203 -16.51 -17.33 2.38
CA LEU A 203 -17.60 -17.13 1.43
C LEU A 203 -18.21 -15.72 1.45
N PRO A 204 -18.37 -15.04 2.60
CA PRO A 204 -18.84 -13.66 2.60
C PRO A 204 -17.93 -12.69 1.81
N ASN A 205 -16.60 -12.88 1.88
CA ASN A 205 -15.65 -12.09 1.10
C ASN A 205 -15.75 -12.41 -0.39
N TYR A 206 -15.87 -13.70 -0.74
CA TYR A 206 -16.04 -14.15 -2.11
C TYR A 206 -17.33 -13.57 -2.73
N GLU A 207 -18.47 -13.68 -2.04
CA GLU A 207 -19.76 -13.19 -2.53
C GLU A 207 -19.76 -11.67 -2.78
N LYS A 208 -19.01 -10.89 -1.99
CA LYS A 208 -18.88 -9.44 -2.18
C LYS A 208 -18.06 -9.06 -3.40
N THR A 209 -17.12 -9.91 -3.83
CA THR A 209 -16.08 -9.52 -4.81
C THR A 209 -16.09 -10.31 -6.11
N LYS A 210 -16.79 -11.45 -6.17
CA LYS A 210 -16.77 -12.41 -7.29
C LYS A 210 -17.08 -11.83 -8.67
N ASP A 211 -17.87 -10.75 -8.73
CA ASP A 211 -18.27 -10.11 -9.97
C ASP A 211 -17.28 -9.02 -10.43
N ASN A 212 -16.33 -8.61 -9.57
CA ASN A 212 -15.44 -7.50 -9.81
C ASN A 212 -13.95 -7.88 -9.86
N GLY A 213 -13.58 -9.06 -9.35
CA GLY A 213 -12.19 -9.49 -9.33
C GLY A 213 -11.99 -10.84 -8.65
N TYR A 214 -10.73 -11.16 -8.35
CA TYR A 214 -10.34 -12.47 -7.85
C TYR A 214 -9.67 -12.39 -6.48
N ILE A 215 -10.03 -13.30 -5.59
CA ILE A 215 -9.28 -13.55 -4.36
C ILE A 215 -8.16 -14.54 -4.69
N SER A 216 -6.91 -14.13 -4.51
CA SER A 216 -5.73 -14.92 -4.84
C SER A 216 -5.15 -15.57 -3.58
N PHE A 217 -5.25 -16.89 -3.49
CA PHE A 217 -4.62 -17.64 -2.40
C PHE A 217 -3.12 -17.80 -2.63
N MET A 218 -2.35 -17.65 -1.56
CA MET A 218 -0.91 -17.90 -1.56
C MET A 218 -0.61 -19.10 -0.66
N THR A 219 0.10 -20.09 -1.20
CA THR A 219 0.58 -21.23 -0.39
C THR A 219 1.85 -20.88 0.38
N ASN A 220 2.60 -19.91 -0.09
CA ASN A 220 3.85 -19.40 0.50
C ASN A 220 4.19 -18.05 -0.12
N ASN A 221 5.00 -17.26 0.57
CA ASN A 221 5.61 -16.03 0.06
C ASN A 221 7.05 -15.89 0.58
N HIS A 222 7.70 -14.74 0.30
CA HIS A 222 9.08 -14.47 0.68
C HIS A 222 9.23 -13.96 2.14
N ASP A 223 8.12 -13.62 2.80
CA ASP A 223 8.05 -13.19 4.20
C ASP A 223 7.77 -14.38 5.12
#